data_ac09bab585b46ca5bf95256a75a77982
#
_entry.id   ac09bab585b46ca5bf95256a75a77982
#
_cell.length_a   1.000
_cell.length_b   1.000
_cell.length_c   1.000
_cell.angle_alpha   90.00
_cell.angle_beta   90.00
_cell.angle_gamma   90.00
#
_symmetry.space_group_name_H-M   'P 1'
#
loop_
_entity.id
_entity.type
_entity.pdbx_description
1 polymer ?
#
loop_
_entity_poly.entity_id
_entity_poly.type
_entity_poly.pdbx_seq_one_letter_code
_entity_poly.pdbx_strand_id
1 'polypeptide(L)'
;MKHNIKHRKLNRTSSHRKALLMNMSNALIKHEQITTTLPKAKELRPFVEKVITLGKKGDLSSRRKAMSILQDEKTTKKIFDILADRYSERNGGYTRIIKLGNRYGDNAPTAVIEFVDRDEGAKGLDSGPVIEKKVTEEEQLPQS
;
A
#
# COMPACT_ATOMS: atom_id res chain seq x y z
N MET A 1 -35.57 -7.20 3.02
CA MET A 1 -35.13 -6.60 1.74
C MET A 1 -33.61 -6.48 1.74
N LYS A 2 -32.93 -7.07 0.75
CA LYS A 2 -31.46 -6.98 0.61
C LYS A 2 -31.12 -5.77 -0.25
N HIS A 3 -30.54 -4.74 0.32
CA HIS A 3 -30.15 -3.56 -0.43
C HIS A 3 -28.82 -3.68 -1.16
N ASN A 4 -28.01 -4.71 -0.89
CA ASN A 4 -26.68 -4.93 -1.48
C ASN A 4 -25.74 -3.69 -1.44
N ILE A 5 -25.98 -2.80 -0.48
CA ILE A 5 -25.20 -1.59 -0.32
C ILE A 5 -23.87 -1.98 0.32
N LYS A 6 -22.80 -1.84 -0.46
CA LYS A 6 -21.41 -2.01 0.00
C LYS A 6 -20.68 -0.70 -0.14
N HIS A 7 -19.64 -0.55 0.62
CA HIS A 7 -18.70 0.57 0.55
C HIS A 7 -19.23 1.91 1.02
N ARG A 8 -18.32 2.69 1.56
CA ARG A 8 -18.57 4.08 1.98
C ARG A 8 -18.38 5.02 0.80
N LYS A 9 -19.21 6.05 0.73
CA LYS A 9 -19.09 7.09 -0.31
C LYS A 9 -17.98 8.10 -0.03
N LEU A 10 -17.54 8.26 1.23
CA LEU A 10 -16.49 9.18 1.69
C LEU A 10 -16.73 10.65 1.28
N ASN A 11 -18.00 11.06 1.16
CA ASN A 11 -18.40 12.40 0.69
C ASN A 11 -17.78 12.83 -0.66
N ARG A 12 -17.59 11.88 -1.56
CA ARG A 12 -16.95 12.12 -2.86
C ARG A 12 -17.82 11.63 -4.02
N THR A 13 -17.64 12.23 -5.18
CA THR A 13 -18.20 11.71 -6.42
C THR A 13 -17.55 10.36 -6.76
N SER A 14 -18.19 9.58 -7.62
CA SER A 14 -17.73 8.26 -8.03
C SER A 14 -16.30 8.29 -8.60
N SER A 15 -16.02 9.22 -9.51
CA SER A 15 -14.70 9.40 -10.11
C SER A 15 -13.63 9.84 -9.09
N HIS A 16 -13.97 10.78 -8.21
CA HIS A 16 -13.08 11.25 -7.16
C HIS A 16 -12.74 10.14 -6.15
N ARG A 17 -13.73 9.33 -5.76
CA ARG A 17 -13.52 8.19 -4.87
C ARG A 17 -12.62 7.13 -5.49
N LYS A 18 -12.82 6.82 -6.77
CA LYS A 18 -11.95 5.89 -7.52
C LYS A 18 -10.51 6.37 -7.56
N ALA A 19 -10.30 7.65 -7.86
CA ALA A 19 -8.97 8.27 -7.86
C ALA A 19 -8.32 8.25 -6.47
N LEU A 20 -9.09 8.52 -5.41
CA LEU A 20 -8.61 8.45 -4.03
C LEU A 20 -8.09 7.05 -3.68
N LEU A 21 -8.87 6.01 -3.94
CA LEU A 21 -8.49 4.63 -3.64
C LEU A 21 -7.28 4.18 -4.48
N MET A 22 -7.21 4.58 -5.74
CA MET A 22 -6.06 4.32 -6.60
C MET A 22 -4.79 4.97 -6.03
N ASN A 23 -4.83 6.25 -5.69
CA ASN A 23 -3.67 6.97 -5.15
C ASN A 23 -3.23 6.42 -3.79
N MET A 24 -4.17 6.11 -2.91
CA MET A 24 -3.86 5.50 -1.61
C MET A 24 -3.27 4.09 -1.77
N SER A 25 -3.74 3.33 -2.74
CA SER A 25 -3.20 1.99 -3.04
C SER A 25 -1.76 2.08 -3.53
N ASN A 26 -1.48 3.00 -4.44
CA ASN A 26 -0.12 3.24 -4.92
C ASN A 26 0.81 3.66 -3.78
N ALA A 27 0.36 4.56 -2.91
CA ALA A 27 1.13 4.97 -1.73
C ALA A 27 1.38 3.80 -0.76
N LEU A 28 0.35 3.00 -0.48
CA LEU A 28 0.50 1.83 0.39
C LEU A 28 1.45 0.78 -0.18
N ILE A 29 1.36 0.48 -1.47
CA ILE A 29 2.25 -0.48 -2.12
C ILE A 29 3.69 0.02 -2.09
N LYS A 30 3.89 1.31 -2.30
CA LYS A 30 5.21 1.92 -2.35
C LYS A 30 5.87 1.96 -0.96
N HIS A 31 5.19 2.50 0.02
CA HIS A 31 5.73 2.72 1.38
C HIS A 31 5.45 1.58 2.36
N GLU A 32 4.59 0.65 2.00
CA GLU A 32 4.14 -0.50 2.79
C GLU A 32 3.45 -0.14 4.12
N GLN A 33 3.42 1.12 4.49
CA GLN A 33 2.69 1.65 5.64
C GLN A 33 2.27 3.09 5.38
N ILE A 34 0.99 3.41 5.57
CA ILE A 34 0.48 4.79 5.48
C ILE A 34 -0.44 5.10 6.65
N THR A 35 -0.51 6.37 7.01
CA THR A 35 -1.44 6.88 8.02
C THR A 35 -2.59 7.63 7.35
N THR A 36 -3.81 7.30 7.70
CA THR A 36 -5.01 7.92 7.13
C THR A 36 -6.16 7.89 8.14
N THR A 37 -7.33 8.38 7.74
CA THR A 37 -8.53 8.26 8.58
C THR A 37 -9.03 6.82 8.58
N LEU A 38 -9.63 6.39 9.69
CA LEU A 38 -10.11 5.02 9.84
C LEU A 38 -11.12 4.58 8.76
N PRO A 39 -12.12 5.39 8.36
CA PRO A 39 -13.02 5.03 7.27
C PRO A 39 -12.33 4.79 5.94
N LYS A 40 -11.35 5.62 5.60
CA LYS A 40 -10.54 5.45 4.38
C LYS A 40 -9.70 4.18 4.42
N ALA A 41 -9.06 3.87 5.55
CA ALA A 41 -8.30 2.64 5.73
C ALA A 41 -9.19 1.40 5.55
N LYS A 42 -10.39 1.42 6.11
CA LYS A 42 -11.36 0.32 5.98
C LYS A 42 -11.83 0.09 4.55
N GLU A 43 -11.99 1.16 3.76
CA GLU A 43 -12.36 1.05 2.33
C GLU A 43 -11.17 0.64 1.45
N LEU A 44 -9.99 1.10 1.80
CA LEU A 44 -8.76 0.77 1.06
C LEU A 44 -8.40 -0.71 1.16
N ARG A 45 -8.59 -1.31 2.33
CA ARG A 45 -8.23 -2.70 2.62
C ARG A 45 -8.74 -3.70 1.57
N PRO A 46 -10.05 -3.83 1.29
CA PRO A 46 -10.52 -4.79 0.30
C PRO A 46 -10.04 -4.46 -1.12
N PHE A 47 -9.82 -3.20 -1.43
CA PHE A 47 -9.34 -2.77 -2.73
C PHE A 47 -7.91 -3.26 -3.00
N VAL A 48 -6.99 -3.01 -2.06
CA VAL A 48 -5.59 -3.43 -2.16
C VAL A 48 -5.45 -4.95 -2.12
N GLU A 49 -6.20 -5.63 -1.27
CA GLU A 49 -6.14 -7.09 -1.17
C GLU A 49 -6.54 -7.79 -2.47
N LYS A 50 -7.51 -7.24 -3.21
CA LYS A 50 -7.86 -7.74 -4.55
C LYS A 50 -6.70 -7.59 -5.53
N VAL A 51 -5.99 -6.48 -5.48
CA VAL A 51 -4.84 -6.23 -6.36
C VAL A 51 -3.69 -7.19 -6.04
N ILE A 52 -3.43 -7.47 -4.77
CA ILE A 52 -2.42 -8.47 -4.36
C ILE A 52 -2.83 -9.87 -4.84
N THR A 53 -4.09 -10.22 -4.75
CA THR A 53 -4.60 -11.50 -5.26
C THR A 53 -4.38 -11.63 -6.78
N LEU A 54 -4.55 -10.55 -7.54
CA LEU A 54 -4.19 -10.52 -8.97
C LEU A 54 -2.69 -10.75 -9.18
N GLY A 55 -1.85 -10.16 -8.34
CA GLY A 55 -0.40 -10.38 -8.36
C GLY A 55 -0.04 -11.84 -8.13
N LYS A 56 -0.68 -12.50 -7.21
CA LYS A 56 -0.47 -13.93 -6.91
C LYS A 56 -0.85 -14.86 -8.06
N LYS A 57 -1.84 -14.50 -8.87
CA LYS A 57 -2.17 -15.28 -10.09
C LYS A 57 -1.06 -15.24 -11.12
N GLY A 58 -0.39 -14.11 -11.27
CA GLY A 58 0.81 -13.96 -12.08
C GLY A 58 0.61 -14.00 -13.60
N ASP A 59 -0.60 -14.22 -14.09
CA ASP A 59 -0.87 -14.29 -15.53
C ASP A 59 -0.91 -12.89 -16.18
N LEU A 60 -0.74 -12.84 -17.49
CA LEU A 60 -0.74 -11.58 -18.25
C LEU A 60 -2.07 -10.81 -18.11
N SER A 61 -3.18 -11.53 -18.07
CA SER A 61 -4.51 -10.97 -17.89
C SER A 61 -4.62 -10.24 -16.53
N SER A 62 -4.16 -10.87 -15.45
CA SER A 62 -4.13 -10.27 -14.11
C SER A 62 -3.20 -9.06 -14.06
N ARG A 63 -2.05 -9.10 -14.72
CA ARG A 63 -1.12 -7.97 -14.81
C ARG A 63 -1.75 -6.76 -15.51
N ARG A 64 -2.40 -6.99 -16.65
CA ARG A 64 -3.12 -5.93 -17.37
C ARG A 64 -4.25 -5.34 -16.53
N LYS A 65 -4.98 -6.17 -15.80
CA LYS A 65 -6.05 -5.73 -14.92
C LYS A 65 -5.52 -4.90 -13.73
N ALA A 66 -4.44 -5.33 -13.09
CA ALA A 66 -3.79 -4.59 -12.01
C ALA A 66 -3.27 -3.23 -12.51
N MET A 67 -2.63 -3.19 -13.68
CA MET A 67 -2.17 -1.94 -14.31
C MET A 67 -3.32 -0.99 -14.63
N SER A 68 -4.45 -1.51 -15.10
CA SER A 68 -5.67 -0.72 -15.33
C SER A 68 -6.24 -0.10 -14.05
N ILE A 69 -6.12 -0.80 -12.92
CA ILE A 69 -6.60 -0.32 -11.62
C ILE A 69 -5.65 0.72 -11.02
N LEU A 70 -4.36 0.47 -11.02
CA LEU A 70 -3.34 1.29 -10.36
C LEU A 70 -2.82 2.44 -11.22
N GLN A 71 -2.78 2.26 -12.54
CA GLN A 71 -2.26 3.22 -13.51
C GLN A 71 -0.81 3.68 -13.24
N ASP A 72 -0.04 2.84 -12.55
CA ASP A 72 1.36 3.07 -12.23
C ASP A 72 2.16 1.78 -12.44
N GLU A 73 3.16 1.86 -13.32
CA GLU A 73 3.98 0.71 -13.70
C GLU A 73 4.87 0.23 -12.55
N LYS A 74 5.45 1.16 -11.78
CA LYS A 74 6.38 0.84 -10.69
C LYS A 74 5.69 0.05 -9.58
N THR A 75 4.52 0.50 -9.15
CA THR A 75 3.73 -0.18 -8.11
C THR A 75 3.19 -1.52 -8.63
N THR A 76 2.75 -1.58 -9.87
CA THR A 76 2.32 -2.84 -10.50
C THR A 76 3.47 -3.85 -10.55
N LYS A 77 4.66 -3.41 -10.95
CA LYS A 77 5.85 -4.27 -10.96
C LYS A 77 6.17 -4.80 -9.56
N LYS A 78 6.15 -3.93 -8.53
CA LYS A 78 6.40 -4.35 -7.14
C LYS A 78 5.42 -5.43 -6.67
N ILE A 79 4.15 -5.35 -7.06
CA ILE A 79 3.16 -6.36 -6.69
C ILE A 79 3.52 -7.73 -7.26
N PHE A 80 3.87 -7.81 -8.55
CA PHE A 80 4.14 -9.08 -9.21
C PHE A 80 5.51 -9.66 -8.87
N ASP A 81 6.52 -8.81 -8.65
CA ASP A 81 7.90 -9.25 -8.43
C ASP A 81 8.23 -9.50 -6.95
N ILE A 82 7.59 -8.77 -6.02
CA ILE A 82 7.93 -8.80 -4.60
C ILE A 82 6.76 -9.28 -3.74
N LEU A 83 5.62 -8.59 -3.81
CA LEU A 83 4.49 -8.88 -2.92
C LEU A 83 3.83 -10.22 -3.23
N ALA A 84 3.78 -10.62 -4.49
CA ALA A 84 3.23 -11.92 -4.88
C ALA A 84 3.99 -13.08 -4.25
N ASP A 85 5.30 -13.02 -4.25
CA ASP A 85 6.16 -14.04 -3.62
C ASP A 85 6.06 -14.01 -2.09
N ARG A 86 6.06 -12.81 -1.52
CA ARG A 86 5.92 -12.62 -0.06
C ARG A 86 4.65 -13.26 0.50
N TYR A 87 3.54 -13.14 -0.22
CA TYR A 87 2.23 -13.64 0.21
C TYR A 87 1.76 -14.92 -0.50
N SER A 88 2.66 -15.64 -1.14
CA SER A 88 2.33 -16.86 -1.89
C SER A 88 1.57 -17.90 -1.04
N GLU A 89 1.95 -18.06 0.22
CA GLU A 89 1.35 -19.03 1.14
C GLU A 89 0.16 -18.47 1.94
N ARG A 90 -0.07 -17.15 1.90
CA ARG A 90 -1.15 -16.50 2.65
C ARG A 90 -2.40 -16.36 1.80
N ASN A 91 -3.51 -16.90 2.27
CA ASN A 91 -4.80 -16.95 1.54
C ASN A 91 -5.69 -15.72 1.81
N GLY A 92 -5.15 -14.54 1.97
CA GLY A 92 -5.86 -13.31 2.29
C GLY A 92 -5.35 -12.66 3.56
N GLY A 93 -5.95 -11.53 3.96
CA GLY A 93 -5.50 -10.81 5.14
C GLY A 93 -4.09 -10.28 5.02
N TYR A 94 -3.75 -9.67 3.87
CA TYR A 94 -2.41 -9.14 3.60
C TYR A 94 -2.13 -7.82 4.29
N THR A 95 -3.17 -7.16 4.79
CA THR A 95 -3.07 -5.86 5.43
C THR A 95 -3.61 -5.89 6.86
N ARG A 96 -3.11 -4.97 7.67
CA ARG A 96 -3.58 -4.77 9.04
C ARG A 96 -3.85 -3.29 9.26
N ILE A 97 -4.87 -2.98 10.07
CA ILE A 97 -5.25 -1.62 10.43
C ILE A 97 -5.04 -1.46 11.93
N ILE A 98 -4.26 -0.44 12.32
CA ILE A 98 -3.98 -0.09 13.71
C ILE A 98 -4.60 1.28 13.98
N LYS A 99 -5.51 1.37 14.95
CA LYS A 99 -6.14 2.63 15.35
C LYS A 99 -5.15 3.49 16.14
N LEU A 100 -5.04 4.77 15.79
CA LEU A 100 -4.17 5.75 16.44
C LEU A 100 -4.90 6.70 17.40
N GLY A 101 -6.23 6.70 17.39
CA GLY A 101 -7.05 7.70 18.10
C GLY A 101 -7.50 8.82 17.19
N ASN A 102 -7.83 9.98 17.77
CA ASN A 102 -8.44 11.08 17.04
C ASN A 102 -7.39 12.14 16.65
N ARG A 103 -7.55 12.71 15.46
CA ARG A 103 -6.65 13.74 14.94
C ARG A 103 -6.93 15.07 15.62
N TYR A 104 -5.86 15.80 16.00
CA TYR A 104 -5.98 17.15 16.54
C TYR A 104 -6.60 18.10 15.50
N GLY A 105 -7.52 18.93 15.93
CA GLY A 105 -8.22 19.93 15.11
C GLY A 105 -9.65 19.52 14.74
N ASP A 106 -9.82 18.45 13.97
CA ASP A 106 -11.13 17.98 13.49
C ASP A 106 -11.67 16.74 14.19
N ASN A 107 -10.93 16.20 15.15
CA ASN A 107 -11.28 15.00 15.93
C ASN A 107 -11.59 13.76 15.05
N ALA A 108 -11.07 13.71 13.83
CA ALA A 108 -11.28 12.57 12.94
C ALA A 108 -10.54 11.33 13.47
N PRO A 109 -11.18 10.14 13.49
CA PRO A 109 -10.49 8.91 13.86
C PRO A 109 -9.43 8.56 12.83
N THR A 110 -8.19 8.37 13.27
CA THR A 110 -7.05 8.03 12.44
C THR A 110 -6.59 6.60 12.65
N ALA A 111 -5.98 6.03 11.64
CA ALA A 111 -5.41 4.70 11.67
C ALA A 111 -4.17 4.59 10.77
N VAL A 112 -3.33 3.65 11.11
CA VAL A 112 -2.26 3.16 10.23
C VAL A 112 -2.79 1.93 9.51
N ILE A 113 -2.65 1.89 8.20
CA ILE A 113 -2.80 0.67 7.41
C ILE A 113 -1.43 0.25 6.91
N GLU A 114 -1.09 -1.00 7.09
CA GLU A 114 0.21 -1.55 6.71
C GLU A 114 0.08 -2.96 6.17
N PHE A 115 1.07 -3.39 5.40
CA PHE A 115 1.19 -4.78 5.01
C PHE A 115 1.69 -5.63 6.18
N VAL A 116 1.16 -6.84 6.30
CA VAL A 116 1.70 -7.85 7.21
C VAL A 116 3.09 -8.27 6.68
N ASP A 117 4.07 -8.37 7.56
CA ASP A 117 5.48 -8.63 7.18
C ASP A 117 6.03 -7.56 6.21
N ARG A 118 5.73 -6.29 6.49
CA ARG A 118 6.18 -5.15 5.68
C ARG A 118 7.71 -5.00 5.68
N ASP A 119 8.21 -4.43 4.60
CA ASP A 119 9.58 -3.93 4.52
C ASP A 119 9.66 -2.53 5.18
N GLU A 120 10.35 -2.44 6.30
CA GLU A 120 10.51 -1.17 7.03
C GLU A 120 11.33 -0.14 6.25
N GLY A 121 12.25 -0.59 5.40
CA GLY A 121 13.06 0.27 4.55
C GLY A 121 12.29 0.94 3.40
N ALA A 122 11.10 0.43 3.07
CA ALA A 122 10.27 1.01 2.01
C ALA A 122 9.60 2.33 2.41
N LYS A 123 9.40 2.55 3.72
CA LYS A 123 8.68 3.73 4.21
C LYS A 123 9.48 5.00 4.00
N GLY A 124 8.86 5.99 3.38
CA GLY A 124 9.42 7.33 3.25
C GLY A 124 10.49 7.50 2.18
N LEU A 125 10.68 6.55 1.28
CA LEU A 125 11.70 6.62 0.22
C LEU A 125 11.60 7.87 -0.67
N ASP A 126 10.40 8.47 -0.77
CA ASP A 126 10.17 9.70 -1.53
C ASP A 126 9.93 10.93 -0.64
N SER A 127 10.05 10.78 0.67
CA SER A 127 9.73 11.83 1.64
C SER A 127 11.01 12.50 2.13
N GLY A 128 11.48 13.49 1.39
CA GLY A 128 12.61 14.31 1.79
C GLY A 128 13.83 14.18 0.89
N PRO A 129 14.91 14.95 1.17
CA PRO A 129 16.14 14.85 0.40
C PRO A 129 16.74 13.45 0.54
N VAL A 130 17.16 12.89 -0.58
CA VAL A 130 17.90 11.63 -0.60
C VAL A 130 19.18 11.82 0.20
N ILE A 131 19.26 11.23 1.39
CA ILE A 131 20.52 11.17 2.13
C ILE A 131 21.36 10.14 1.40
N GLU A 132 22.25 10.58 0.53
CA GLU A 132 23.30 9.73 0.00
C GLU A 132 24.09 9.20 1.21
N LYS A 133 23.95 7.93 1.50
CA LYS A 133 24.86 7.26 2.43
C LYS A 133 26.25 7.36 1.80
N LYS A 134 27.07 8.30 2.27
CA LYS A 134 28.51 8.25 2.04
C LYS A 134 28.97 6.91 2.57
N VAL A 135 29.27 6.00 1.66
CA VAL A 135 30.04 4.81 1.98
C VAL A 135 31.38 5.33 2.48
N THR A 136 31.56 5.34 3.78
CA THR A 136 32.88 5.58 4.38
C THR A 136 33.74 4.42 3.95
N GLU A 137 34.65 4.68 3.04
CA GLU A 137 35.80 3.82 2.71
C GLU A 137 36.77 3.79 3.91
N GLU A 138 36.35 3.15 4.98
CA GLU A 138 37.19 2.87 6.14
C GLU A 138 36.99 1.43 6.59
N GLU A 139 37.32 0.48 5.73
CA GLU A 139 37.62 -0.90 6.14
C GLU A 139 38.41 -1.62 5.04
N GLN A 140 39.57 -1.10 4.70
CA GLN A 140 40.63 -1.87 4.06
C GLN A 140 41.99 -1.43 4.59
N LEU A 141 42.27 -1.82 5.80
CA LEU A 141 43.67 -1.91 6.25
C LEU A 141 44.13 -3.36 6.09
N PRO A 142 45.11 -3.62 5.26
CA PRO A 142 45.72 -4.93 5.19
C PRO A 142 46.55 -5.16 6.45
N GLN A 143 46.25 -6.23 7.17
CA GLN A 143 47.10 -6.73 8.20
C GLN A 143 48.31 -7.39 7.53
N SER A 144 49.45 -6.76 7.68
CA SER A 144 50.75 -7.34 7.44
C SER A 144 51.25 -8.09 8.68
#